data_9023dcbeb9f87538cc9958606c390c96
#
_entry.id   9023dcbeb9f87538cc9958606c390c96
#
_cell.length_a   1.000
_cell.length_b   1.000
_cell.length_c   1.000
_cell.angle_alpha   90.00
_cell.angle_beta   90.00
_cell.angle_gamma   90.00
#
_symmetry.space_group_name_H-M   'P 1'
#
loop_
_entity.id
_entity.type
_entity.pdbx_description
1 polymer ?
#
loop_
_entity_poly.entity_id
_entity_poly.type
_entity_poly.pdbx_seq_one_letter_code
_entity_poly.pdbx_strand_id
1 'polypeptide(L)'
;MILTPVGSINVARTMMREKAILGGEENGGIFYAPHQPVRDGSMATVLILNSILDNGLPLSRLMARLPTFYMAKEKRNCLDKKKNDVMRKIRTRLGDRVTSTIDGVRVDIKNRGWFLVRASGTEPLIRIYVEGRTEKDLKLLLEEFKPLFDETIGS
;
A
#
# COMPACT_ATOMS: atom_id res chain seq x y z
N MET A 1 -14.30 -1.75 -3.06
CA MET A 1 -12.95 -2.12 -2.59
C MET A 1 -12.89 -1.85 -1.09
N ILE A 2 -12.35 -2.79 -0.30
CA ILE A 2 -12.18 -2.67 1.16
C ILE A 2 -10.70 -2.65 1.45
N LEU A 3 -10.23 -1.64 2.19
CA LEU A 3 -8.85 -1.55 2.63
C LEU A 3 -8.67 -2.28 3.97
N THR A 4 -7.55 -2.97 4.14
CA THR A 4 -7.18 -3.70 5.34
C THR A 4 -5.84 -3.21 5.90
N PRO A 5 -5.55 -3.45 7.17
CA PRO A 5 -4.16 -3.39 7.63
C PRO A 5 -3.30 -4.34 6.80
N VAL A 6 -2.02 -4.00 6.63
CA VAL A 6 -1.06 -4.87 5.93
C VAL A 6 -0.91 -6.22 6.66
N GLY A 7 -0.76 -7.27 5.87
CA GLY A 7 -0.55 -8.63 6.35
C GLY A 7 -1.61 -9.59 5.84
N SER A 8 -1.13 -10.74 5.33
CA SER A 8 -1.96 -11.75 4.67
C SER A 8 -3.14 -12.21 5.52
N ILE A 9 -2.94 -12.31 6.84
CA ILE A 9 -3.99 -12.72 7.76
C ILE A 9 -5.15 -11.69 7.85
N ASN A 10 -4.83 -10.39 7.72
CA ASN A 10 -5.83 -9.33 7.72
C ASN A 10 -6.66 -9.37 6.44
N VAL A 11 -5.99 -9.57 5.30
CA VAL A 11 -6.66 -9.74 4.00
C VAL A 11 -7.57 -10.97 4.05
N ALA A 12 -7.03 -12.14 4.42
CA ALA A 12 -7.78 -13.39 4.47
C ALA A 12 -9.02 -13.31 5.38
N ARG A 13 -8.86 -12.79 6.60
CA ARG A 13 -9.97 -12.62 7.55
C ARG A 13 -11.04 -11.66 7.04
N THR A 14 -10.62 -10.55 6.42
CA THR A 14 -11.56 -9.60 5.82
C THR A 14 -12.30 -10.25 4.65
N MET A 15 -11.60 -10.97 3.76
CA MET A 15 -12.23 -11.69 2.66
C MET A 15 -13.30 -12.66 3.16
N MET A 16 -13.01 -13.46 4.19
CA MET A 16 -13.98 -14.39 4.75
C MET A 16 -15.18 -13.68 5.35
N ARG A 17 -14.98 -12.60 6.12
CA ARG A 17 -16.06 -11.83 6.73
C ARG A 17 -16.95 -11.16 5.69
N GLU A 18 -16.36 -10.52 4.69
CA GLU A 18 -17.06 -9.75 3.66
C GLU A 18 -17.48 -10.61 2.44
N LYS A 19 -17.18 -11.91 2.47
CA LYS A 19 -17.41 -12.85 1.34
C LYS A 19 -16.79 -12.35 0.03
N ALA A 20 -15.61 -11.72 0.12
CA ALA A 20 -14.90 -11.19 -1.03
C ALA A 20 -14.24 -12.34 -1.82
N ILE A 21 -14.39 -12.32 -3.14
CA ILE A 21 -13.85 -13.35 -4.04
C ILE A 21 -12.35 -13.18 -4.24
N LEU A 22 -11.88 -11.93 -4.33
CA LEU A 22 -10.49 -11.58 -4.64
C LEU A 22 -9.92 -10.66 -3.57
N GLY A 23 -8.70 -10.92 -3.16
CA GLY A 23 -7.90 -10.05 -2.31
C GLY A 23 -6.50 -9.89 -2.87
N GLY A 24 -5.80 -8.86 -2.42
CA GLY A 24 -4.44 -8.60 -2.87
C GLY A 24 -3.64 -7.80 -1.86
N GLU A 25 -2.32 -7.93 -1.98
CA GLU A 25 -1.37 -7.12 -1.25
C GLU A 25 -0.46 -6.38 -2.24
N GLU A 26 0.02 -5.23 -1.83
CA GLU A 26 0.89 -4.36 -2.62
C GLU A 26 2.19 -5.06 -3.09
N ASN A 27 2.65 -6.06 -2.34
CA ASN A 27 3.83 -6.86 -2.68
C ASN A 27 3.57 -7.95 -3.74
N GLY A 28 2.39 -7.98 -4.36
CA GLY A 28 2.00 -8.93 -5.41
C GLY A 28 1.31 -10.21 -4.90
N GLY A 29 1.00 -10.29 -3.62
CA GLY A 29 0.23 -11.42 -3.08
C GLY A 29 -1.22 -11.39 -3.59
N ILE A 30 -1.69 -12.46 -4.23
CA ILE A 30 -3.07 -12.63 -4.70
C ILE A 30 -3.77 -13.71 -3.89
N PHE A 31 -5.00 -13.44 -3.49
CA PHE A 31 -5.89 -14.32 -2.75
C PHE A 31 -7.14 -14.58 -3.58
N TYR A 32 -7.48 -15.83 -3.81
CA TYR A 32 -8.66 -16.22 -4.56
C TYR A 32 -9.53 -17.15 -3.72
N ALA A 33 -10.59 -16.62 -3.14
CA ALA A 33 -11.43 -17.33 -2.16
C ALA A 33 -12.06 -18.64 -2.68
N PRO A 34 -12.50 -18.77 -3.96
CA PRO A 34 -13.00 -20.04 -4.47
C PRO A 34 -11.99 -21.19 -4.44
N HIS A 35 -10.68 -20.90 -4.44
CA HIS A 35 -9.63 -21.87 -4.22
C HIS A 35 -9.27 -21.94 -2.73
N GLN A 36 -8.69 -20.85 -2.20
CA GLN A 36 -8.40 -20.72 -0.76
C GLN A 36 -8.11 -19.24 -0.42
N PRO A 37 -8.46 -18.76 0.79
CA PRO A 37 -8.26 -17.37 1.18
C PRO A 37 -6.83 -17.11 1.69
N VAL A 38 -5.82 -17.57 0.96
CA VAL A 38 -4.39 -17.33 1.24
C VAL A 38 -3.68 -16.92 -0.04
N ARG A 39 -2.48 -16.37 0.11
CA ARG A 39 -1.63 -16.06 -1.06
C ARG A 39 -1.23 -17.34 -1.77
N ASP A 40 -1.48 -17.38 -3.05
CA ASP A 40 -1.12 -18.53 -3.89
C ASP A 40 -0.61 -18.07 -5.26
N GLY A 41 0.69 -18.24 -5.49
CA GLY A 41 1.34 -17.85 -6.75
C GLY A 41 0.93 -18.75 -7.91
N SER A 42 0.68 -20.04 -7.66
CA SER A 42 0.24 -20.97 -8.71
C SER A 42 -1.17 -20.61 -9.17
N MET A 43 -2.08 -20.38 -8.24
CA MET A 43 -3.44 -19.91 -8.57
C MET A 43 -3.42 -18.55 -9.26
N ALA A 44 -2.60 -17.59 -8.81
CA ALA A 44 -2.44 -16.31 -9.47
C ALA A 44 -1.99 -16.47 -10.93
N THR A 45 -1.06 -17.39 -11.19
CA THR A 45 -0.62 -17.73 -12.56
C THR A 45 -1.77 -18.26 -13.41
N VAL A 46 -2.57 -19.18 -12.88
CA VAL A 46 -3.74 -19.72 -13.58
C VAL A 46 -4.75 -18.60 -13.91
N LEU A 47 -5.03 -17.71 -12.97
CA LEU A 47 -5.95 -16.59 -13.20
C LEU A 47 -5.44 -15.62 -14.30
N ILE A 48 -4.13 -15.37 -14.34
CA ILE A 48 -3.51 -14.55 -15.39
C ILE A 48 -3.60 -15.26 -16.75
N LEU A 49 -3.30 -16.56 -16.82
CA LEU A 49 -3.41 -17.34 -18.05
C LEU A 49 -4.85 -17.37 -18.57
N ASN A 50 -5.83 -17.60 -17.69
CA ASN A 50 -7.24 -17.52 -18.07
C ASN A 50 -7.61 -16.13 -18.61
N SER A 51 -7.13 -15.06 -17.97
CA SER A 51 -7.37 -13.70 -18.46
C SER A 51 -6.79 -13.46 -19.87
N ILE A 52 -5.61 -14.02 -20.16
CA ILE A 52 -5.00 -13.97 -21.49
C ILE A 52 -5.88 -14.71 -22.51
N LEU A 53 -6.33 -15.92 -22.18
CA LEU A 53 -7.15 -16.77 -23.05
C LEU A 53 -8.51 -16.11 -23.32
N ASP A 54 -9.21 -15.69 -22.26
CA ASP A 54 -10.55 -15.09 -22.35
C ASP A 54 -10.58 -13.80 -23.17
N ASN A 55 -9.51 -13.00 -23.12
CA ASN A 55 -9.40 -11.75 -23.87
C ASN A 55 -8.77 -11.91 -25.25
N GLY A 56 -8.11 -13.03 -25.55
CA GLY A 56 -7.38 -13.23 -26.80
C GLY A 56 -6.22 -12.22 -26.98
N LEU A 57 -5.68 -11.68 -25.90
CA LEU A 57 -4.66 -10.63 -25.91
C LEU A 57 -3.44 -11.05 -25.07
N PRO A 58 -2.22 -10.71 -25.51
CA PRO A 58 -1.04 -10.92 -24.70
C PRO A 58 -1.07 -10.06 -23.42
N LEU A 59 -0.41 -10.52 -22.35
CA LEU A 59 -0.38 -9.86 -21.05
C LEU A 59 0.03 -8.37 -21.15
N SER A 60 0.98 -8.04 -22.01
CA SER A 60 1.42 -6.65 -22.23
C SER A 60 0.28 -5.73 -22.69
N ARG A 61 -0.65 -6.23 -23.50
CA ARG A 61 -1.82 -5.47 -23.95
C ARG A 61 -2.88 -5.35 -22.85
N LEU A 62 -3.03 -6.38 -22.01
CA LEU A 62 -3.91 -6.31 -20.85
C LEU A 62 -3.36 -5.30 -19.83
N MET A 63 -2.07 -5.34 -19.55
CA MET A 63 -1.40 -4.38 -18.65
C MET A 63 -1.50 -2.93 -19.15
N ALA A 64 -1.39 -2.71 -20.46
CA ALA A 64 -1.52 -1.37 -21.05
C ALA A 64 -2.92 -0.73 -20.89
N ARG A 65 -3.94 -1.50 -20.49
CA ARG A 65 -5.29 -1.00 -20.17
C ARG A 65 -5.41 -0.47 -18.74
N LEU A 66 -4.44 -0.79 -17.88
CA LEU A 66 -4.44 -0.34 -16.48
C LEU A 66 -3.89 1.08 -16.41
N PRO A 67 -4.42 1.92 -15.50
CA PRO A 67 -3.85 3.23 -15.26
C PRO A 67 -2.43 3.12 -14.72
N THR A 68 -1.55 4.03 -15.15
CA THR A 68 -0.18 4.12 -14.62
C THR A 68 -0.17 4.99 -13.39
N PHE A 69 0.50 4.52 -12.33
CA PHE A 69 0.78 5.27 -11.11
C PHE A 69 2.28 5.25 -10.84
N TYR A 70 2.77 6.29 -10.20
CA TYR A 70 4.19 6.43 -9.86
C TYR A 70 4.34 6.32 -8.36
N MET A 71 5.17 5.38 -7.90
CA MET A 71 5.32 5.10 -6.46
C MET A 71 6.78 5.18 -6.03
N ALA A 72 7.01 5.81 -4.87
CA ALA A 72 8.25 5.74 -4.13
C ALA A 72 8.04 5.03 -2.80
N LYS A 73 9.02 4.24 -2.39
CA LYS A 73 9.06 3.52 -1.12
C LYS A 73 10.35 3.84 -0.41
N GLU A 74 10.24 4.35 0.80
CA GLU A 74 11.39 4.65 1.65
C GLU A 74 11.33 3.88 2.96
N LYS A 75 12.51 3.64 3.53
CA LYS A 75 12.69 3.05 4.85
C LYS A 75 13.53 3.99 5.68
N ARG A 76 13.11 4.22 6.92
CA ARG A 76 13.85 5.01 7.90
C ARG A 76 14.07 4.18 9.16
N ASN A 77 15.30 4.07 9.61
CA ASN A 77 15.62 3.36 10.85
C ASN A 77 14.90 4.00 12.03
N CYS A 78 14.26 3.19 12.84
CA CYS A 78 13.55 3.64 14.03
C CYS A 78 13.50 2.51 15.04
N LEU A 79 14.11 2.71 16.20
CA LEU A 79 14.09 1.74 17.29
C LEU A 79 12.64 1.43 17.69
N ASP A 80 12.34 0.16 17.98
CA ASP A 80 10.98 -0.29 18.31
C ASP A 80 10.35 0.53 19.44
N LYS A 81 11.10 0.85 20.49
CA LYS A 81 10.64 1.69 21.60
C LYS A 81 10.24 3.11 21.22
N LYS A 82 10.72 3.63 20.09
CA LYS A 82 10.42 4.99 19.58
C LYS A 82 9.28 5.02 18.56
N LYS A 83 8.91 3.90 17.95
CA LYS A 83 7.94 3.84 16.86
C LYS A 83 6.61 4.50 17.20
N ASN A 84 6.04 4.14 18.36
CA ASN A 84 4.74 4.69 18.78
C ASN A 84 4.79 6.20 18.99
N ASP A 85 5.88 6.71 19.56
CA ASP A 85 6.06 8.17 19.75
C ASP A 85 6.21 8.90 18.42
N VAL A 86 7.02 8.37 17.51
CA VAL A 86 7.19 8.91 16.15
C VAL A 86 5.85 8.91 15.41
N MET A 87 5.10 7.82 15.40
CA MET A 87 3.81 7.74 14.73
C MET A 87 2.80 8.72 15.32
N ARG A 88 2.79 8.89 16.65
CA ARG A 88 1.95 9.90 17.31
C ARG A 88 2.33 11.32 16.87
N LYS A 89 3.62 11.66 16.84
CA LYS A 89 4.10 12.98 16.41
C LYS A 89 3.72 13.27 14.95
N ILE A 90 3.89 12.31 14.05
CA ILE A 90 3.47 12.43 12.65
C ILE A 90 1.96 12.72 12.56
N ARG A 91 1.15 11.93 13.27
CA ARG A 91 -0.30 12.10 13.29
C ARG A 91 -0.71 13.49 13.82
N THR A 92 -0.09 13.94 14.92
CA THR A 92 -0.39 15.26 15.51
C THR A 92 -0.01 16.40 14.55
N ARG A 93 1.14 16.30 13.86
CA ARG A 93 1.57 17.33 12.90
C ARG A 93 0.68 17.41 11.66
N LEU A 94 0.15 16.28 11.23
CA LEU A 94 -0.74 16.21 10.07
C LEU A 94 -2.18 16.63 10.40
N GLY A 95 -2.61 16.45 11.66
CA GLY A 95 -3.92 16.87 12.13
C GLY A 95 -5.06 16.39 11.22
N ASP A 96 -5.90 17.32 10.79
CA ASP A 96 -7.07 17.07 9.95
C ASP A 96 -6.74 16.58 8.51
N ARG A 97 -5.47 16.62 8.12
CA ARG A 97 -5.04 16.04 6.83
C ARG A 97 -5.05 14.52 6.82
N VAL A 98 -5.08 13.87 7.98
CA VAL A 98 -5.09 12.40 8.09
C VAL A 98 -6.42 11.85 7.59
N THR A 99 -6.38 11.07 6.52
CA THR A 99 -7.58 10.47 5.90
C THR A 99 -7.85 9.05 6.38
N SER A 100 -6.82 8.34 6.88
CA SER A 100 -6.98 6.99 7.43
C SER A 100 -5.87 6.64 8.43
N THR A 101 -6.25 5.85 9.42
CA THR A 101 -5.32 5.27 10.42
C THR A 101 -5.44 3.74 10.50
N ILE A 102 -5.98 3.10 9.47
CA ILE A 102 -6.17 1.63 9.42
C ILE A 102 -4.83 0.90 9.56
N ASP A 103 -3.78 1.40 8.90
CA ASP A 103 -2.43 0.82 8.97
C ASP A 103 -1.37 1.93 8.98
N GLY A 104 -1.26 2.65 10.08
CA GLY A 104 -0.36 3.79 10.21
C GLY A 104 -1.08 5.13 10.00
N VAL A 105 -0.43 6.08 9.33
CA VAL A 105 -0.97 7.42 9.05
C VAL A 105 -0.99 7.65 7.54
N ARG A 106 -2.18 7.72 6.98
CA ARG A 106 -2.42 7.96 5.54
C ARG A 106 -3.00 9.35 5.32
N VAL A 107 -2.55 9.99 4.26
CA VAL A 107 -3.10 11.24 3.73
C VAL A 107 -3.35 11.08 2.24
N ASP A 108 -4.60 11.23 1.84
CA ASP A 108 -5.00 11.28 0.43
C ASP A 108 -5.08 12.74 -0.03
N ILE A 109 -4.38 13.06 -1.11
CA ILE A 109 -4.35 14.39 -1.70
C ILE A 109 -5.17 14.37 -2.99
N LYS A 110 -6.30 15.07 -2.96
CA LYS A 110 -7.26 15.08 -4.07
C LYS A 110 -6.56 15.38 -5.40
N ASN A 111 -6.81 14.52 -6.39
CA ASN A 111 -6.30 14.61 -7.76
C ASN A 111 -4.77 14.51 -7.93
N ARG A 112 -3.99 14.29 -6.86
CA ARG A 112 -2.52 14.20 -6.93
C ARG A 112 -1.98 12.83 -6.53
N GLY A 113 -2.51 12.23 -5.48
CA GLY A 113 -2.01 10.96 -4.97
C GLY A 113 -2.23 10.79 -3.48
N TRP A 114 -1.37 10.01 -2.82
CA TRP A 114 -1.43 9.78 -1.38
C TRP A 114 -0.06 9.44 -0.83
N PHE A 115 0.10 9.57 0.47
CA PHE A 115 1.19 8.93 1.18
C PHE A 115 0.69 8.16 2.41
N LEU A 116 1.50 7.18 2.81
CA LEU A 116 1.27 6.36 3.99
C LEU A 116 2.58 6.23 4.75
N VAL A 117 2.55 6.51 6.05
CA VAL A 117 3.65 6.24 6.97
C VAL A 117 3.21 5.17 7.96
N ARG A 118 3.99 4.11 8.10
CA ARG A 118 3.67 3.02 9.02
C ARG A 118 4.90 2.45 9.71
N ALA A 119 4.73 2.06 10.96
CA ALA A 119 5.75 1.31 11.67
C ALA A 119 5.82 -0.13 11.13
N SER A 120 7.03 -0.64 10.90
CA SER A 120 7.20 -2.06 10.59
C SER A 120 6.93 -2.91 11.83
N GLY A 121 6.16 -3.97 11.67
CA GLY A 121 5.89 -4.93 12.75
C GLY A 121 7.03 -5.92 13.01
N THR A 122 7.98 -6.05 12.08
CA THR A 122 9.01 -7.08 12.13
C THR A 122 10.44 -6.54 12.08
N GLU A 123 10.64 -5.28 11.72
CA GLU A 123 11.95 -4.65 11.56
C GLU A 123 11.99 -3.33 12.34
N PRO A 124 13.14 -2.89 12.89
CA PRO A 124 13.29 -1.64 13.62
C PRO A 124 13.31 -0.43 12.67
N LEU A 125 12.24 -0.23 11.92
CA LEU A 125 12.11 0.86 10.95
C LEU A 125 10.68 1.33 10.76
N ILE A 126 10.55 2.49 10.13
CA ILE A 126 9.31 3.07 9.61
C ILE A 126 9.37 2.99 8.10
N ARG A 127 8.26 2.62 7.49
CA ARG A 127 8.06 2.57 6.05
C ARG A 127 7.24 3.75 5.60
N ILE A 128 7.66 4.37 4.51
CA ILE A 128 6.99 5.50 3.87
C ILE A 128 6.67 5.08 2.44
N TYR A 129 5.42 5.22 2.06
CA TYR A 129 4.94 4.98 0.71
C TYR A 129 4.34 6.27 0.19
N VAL A 130 4.72 6.67 -1.00
CA VAL A 130 4.17 7.84 -1.69
C VAL A 130 3.77 7.43 -3.09
N GLU A 131 2.53 7.72 -3.48
CA GLU A 131 2.04 7.45 -4.82
C GLU A 131 1.52 8.74 -5.44
N GLY A 132 1.99 9.04 -6.63
CA GLY A 132 1.53 10.15 -7.46
C GLY A 132 0.76 9.64 -8.69
N ARG A 133 -0.23 10.39 -9.14
CA ARG A 133 -0.93 10.12 -10.41
C ARG A 133 -0.03 10.33 -11.61
N THR A 134 0.90 11.27 -11.49
CA THR A 134 1.96 11.55 -12.47
C THR A 134 3.31 11.54 -11.79
N GLU A 135 4.37 11.43 -12.57
CA GLU A 135 5.74 11.55 -12.03
C GLU A 135 5.99 12.91 -11.37
N LYS A 136 5.39 13.96 -11.92
CA LYS A 136 5.42 15.31 -11.34
C LYS A 136 4.73 15.34 -9.98
N ASP A 137 3.55 14.73 -9.85
CA ASP A 137 2.85 14.66 -8.57
C ASP A 137 3.66 13.90 -7.53
N LEU A 138 4.27 12.77 -7.90
CA LEU A 138 5.12 12.02 -7.00
C LEU A 138 6.27 12.89 -6.47
N LYS A 139 6.98 13.61 -7.34
CA LYS A 139 8.09 14.51 -6.95
C LYS A 139 7.60 15.59 -6.00
N LEU A 140 6.50 16.26 -6.32
CA LEU A 140 5.92 17.30 -5.47
C LEU A 140 5.47 16.78 -4.10
N LEU A 141 4.89 15.58 -4.04
CA LEU A 141 4.50 14.96 -2.76
C LEU A 141 5.73 14.60 -1.92
N LEU A 142 6.77 14.06 -2.53
CA LEU A 142 8.03 13.76 -1.83
C LEU A 142 8.66 15.03 -1.25
N GLU A 143 8.73 16.12 -2.02
CA GLU A 143 9.25 17.40 -1.58
C GLU A 143 8.40 18.00 -0.44
N GLU A 144 7.07 17.95 -0.56
CA GLU A 144 6.14 18.49 0.43
C GLU A 144 6.27 17.79 1.80
N PHE A 145 6.45 16.46 1.82
CA PHE A 145 6.42 15.68 3.06
C PHE A 145 7.80 15.28 3.59
N LYS A 146 8.86 15.42 2.80
CA LYS A 146 10.23 15.12 3.23
C LYS A 146 10.62 15.82 4.55
N PRO A 147 10.39 17.14 4.73
CA PRO A 147 10.73 17.81 5.99
C PRO A 147 10.05 17.19 7.21
N LEU A 148 8.77 16.80 7.07
CA LEU A 148 8.04 16.12 8.15
C LEU A 148 8.73 14.81 8.56
N PHE A 149 9.18 14.03 7.60
CA PHE A 149 9.82 12.75 7.87
C PHE A 149 11.22 12.94 8.48
N ASP A 150 12.02 13.83 7.92
CA ASP A 150 13.39 14.10 8.38
C ASP A 150 13.40 14.64 9.82
N GLU A 151 12.48 15.54 10.15
CA GLU A 151 12.36 16.12 11.50
C GLU A 151 11.77 15.14 12.54
N THR A 152 10.90 14.24 12.12
CA THR A 152 10.16 13.39 13.05
C THR A 152 10.81 12.04 13.25
N ILE A 153 11.39 11.47 12.19
CA ILE A 153 11.99 10.12 12.21
C ILE A 153 13.52 10.22 12.37
N GLY A 154 14.11 11.30 11.90
CA GLY A 154 15.54 11.50 11.75
C GLY A 154 16.03 11.00 10.40
N SER A 155 17.17 11.51 9.99
CA SER A 155 17.89 11.05 8.80
C SER A 155 18.58 9.72 9.02
#